data_e372525cd21ae26c873ffdbab5fe5c25
#
_entry.id   e372525cd21ae26c873ffdbab5fe5c25
#
_cell.length_a   1.000
_cell.length_b   1.000
_cell.length_c   1.000
_cell.angle_alpha   90.00
_cell.angle_beta   90.00
_cell.angle_gamma   90.00
#
_symmetry.space_group_name_H-M   'P 1'
#
loop_
_entity.id
_entity.type
_entity.pdbx_description
1 polymer ?
#
loop_
_entity_poly.entity_id
_entity_poly.type
_entity_poly.pdbx_seq_one_letter_code
_entity_poly.pdbx_strand_id
1 'polypeptide(L)'
;MRKSIVLAADNAYLVQLETTIKSILCHNTEVDFYILNSDIAPEWFKLLVPKLKHFDSSIKNIHLESNDFKDFKTANHINYATFYRFLIPSVINDSRSLYLDCDLIVSGDLSPLFELDLNGYPIAAVQDNYGWELSINGFNAGVLLINNDMWREQNITHDLLILTEEKQDQVQMADQSILNIYFENRWLQLDYDFNKLIGLDFLNTSRNLENLKYCRPLITHFASHDKPWNTYSVSRLRELWWAYRDLDWSEMISGKANLNYFDRSNQSKKNVFIVTWVLEVEHLEYLIKSLPDWHFNIGAPVYCAPALTNLSVYENVTLYQSIIHNRIEWLLDDTTVYLDINHGAEVLDVLKKARDRGVKIFTFDNTRKSSDDSIYDGIFSVENPEEMAKVLRKLEE
;
A
#
# COMPACT_ATOMS: atom_id res chain seq x y z
N MET A 1 16.42 22.02 4.30
CA MET A 1 15.11 22.77 4.24
C MET A 1 14.11 21.98 5.06
N ARG A 2 13.44 22.61 6.02
CA ARG A 2 12.37 21.95 6.79
C ARG A 2 11.19 21.62 5.86
N LYS A 3 10.63 20.43 6.05
CA LYS A 3 9.56 19.89 5.21
C LYS A 3 8.21 20.06 5.95
N SER A 4 7.31 20.87 5.42
CA SER A 4 5.95 21.06 5.98
C SER A 4 5.02 20.00 5.40
N ILE A 5 4.70 18.98 6.20
CA ILE A 5 3.82 17.86 5.82
C ILE A 5 2.49 17.96 6.57
N VAL A 6 1.41 17.88 5.81
CA VAL A 6 0.03 17.99 6.30
C VAL A 6 -0.67 16.66 6.17
N LEU A 7 -1.31 16.23 7.24
CA LEU A 7 -2.11 15.02 7.31
C LEU A 7 -3.48 15.39 7.88
N ALA A 8 -4.54 14.75 7.39
CA ALA A 8 -5.89 14.94 7.91
C ALA A 8 -6.45 13.60 8.41
N ALA A 9 -6.91 13.56 9.66
CA ALA A 9 -7.44 12.35 10.26
C ALA A 9 -8.44 12.67 11.38
N ASP A 10 -9.30 11.70 11.68
CA ASP A 10 -10.08 11.64 12.90
C ASP A 10 -9.46 10.68 13.94
N ASN A 11 -10.03 10.61 15.12
CA ASN A 11 -9.56 9.72 16.18
C ASN A 11 -9.64 8.23 15.81
N ALA A 12 -10.55 7.83 14.92
CA ALA A 12 -10.67 6.45 14.46
C ALA A 12 -9.50 6.04 13.54
N TYR A 13 -8.82 7.02 12.94
CA TYR A 13 -7.71 6.79 12.00
C TYR A 13 -6.31 7.01 12.61
N LEU A 14 -6.20 7.08 13.95
CA LEU A 14 -4.92 7.34 14.64
C LEU A 14 -3.84 6.31 14.34
N VAL A 15 -4.18 5.04 14.19
CA VAL A 15 -3.21 3.98 13.88
C VAL A 15 -2.62 4.20 12.48
N GLN A 16 -3.44 4.53 11.51
CA GLN A 16 -3.05 4.83 10.14
C GLN A 16 -2.17 6.08 10.07
N LEU A 17 -2.62 7.15 10.73
CA LEU A 17 -1.88 8.40 10.86
C LEU A 17 -0.48 8.18 11.46
N GLU A 18 -0.38 7.45 12.57
CA GLU A 18 0.90 7.16 13.22
C GLU A 18 1.79 6.27 12.35
N THR A 19 1.21 5.32 11.60
CA THR A 19 1.93 4.47 10.65
C THR A 19 2.55 5.31 9.53
N THR A 20 1.78 6.22 8.96
CA THR A 20 2.26 7.16 7.93
C THR A 20 3.39 8.04 8.48
N ILE A 21 3.24 8.61 9.69
CA ILE A 21 4.29 9.42 10.34
C ILE A 21 5.57 8.59 10.55
N LYS A 22 5.46 7.35 11.05
CA LYS A 22 6.61 6.45 11.20
C LYS A 22 7.31 6.20 9.87
N SER A 23 6.56 5.92 8.81
CA SER A 23 7.14 5.68 7.48
C SER A 23 7.90 6.90 6.96
N ILE A 24 7.39 8.10 7.18
CA ILE A 24 8.07 9.35 6.80
C ILE A 24 9.37 9.50 7.59
N LEU A 25 9.34 9.34 8.91
CA LEU A 25 10.49 9.56 9.79
C LEU A 25 11.58 8.49 9.68
N CYS A 26 11.27 7.32 9.11
CA CYS A 26 12.30 6.33 8.77
C CYS A 26 13.26 6.81 7.68
N HIS A 27 12.82 7.75 6.84
CA HIS A 27 13.57 8.20 5.65
C HIS A 27 13.80 9.71 5.63
N ASN A 28 13.20 10.48 6.54
CA ASN A 28 13.23 11.92 6.54
C ASN A 28 13.45 12.47 7.95
N THR A 29 14.21 13.55 8.02
CA THR A 29 14.38 14.40 9.21
C THR A 29 13.94 15.82 8.89
N GLU A 30 13.92 16.69 9.91
CA GLU A 30 13.52 18.10 9.78
C GLU A 30 12.11 18.28 9.19
N VAL A 31 11.15 17.47 9.70
CA VAL A 31 9.73 17.52 9.26
C VAL A 31 8.89 18.26 10.29
N ASP A 32 8.10 19.22 9.82
CA ASP A 32 7.03 19.85 10.59
C ASP A 32 5.69 19.24 10.16
N PHE A 33 5.14 18.37 11.02
CA PHE A 33 3.82 17.79 10.79
C PHE A 33 2.72 18.74 11.26
N TYR A 34 1.70 18.90 10.43
CA TYR A 34 0.47 19.62 10.71
C TYR A 34 -0.70 18.63 10.62
N ILE A 35 -1.36 18.35 11.74
CA ILE A 35 -2.46 17.38 11.77
C ILE A 35 -3.78 18.11 11.83
N LEU A 36 -4.51 18.09 10.73
CA LEU A 36 -5.85 18.66 10.63
C LEU A 36 -6.86 17.65 11.19
N ASN A 37 -7.56 18.02 12.24
CA ASN A 37 -8.51 17.13 12.90
C ASN A 37 -9.57 17.90 13.70
N SER A 38 -10.63 17.17 14.13
CA SER A 38 -11.70 17.72 14.95
C SER A 38 -11.90 17.01 16.30
N ASP A 39 -11.25 15.85 16.53
CA ASP A 39 -11.57 14.98 17.66
C ASP A 39 -10.37 14.21 18.26
N ILE A 40 -9.15 14.44 17.75
CA ILE A 40 -7.96 13.78 18.30
C ILE A 40 -7.59 14.38 19.65
N ALA A 41 -7.47 13.52 20.67
CA ALA A 41 -7.13 13.94 22.02
C ALA A 41 -5.75 14.62 22.09
N PRO A 42 -5.62 15.78 22.80
CA PRO A 42 -4.34 16.49 22.96
C PRO A 42 -3.23 15.63 23.56
N GLU A 43 -3.58 14.60 24.33
CA GLU A 43 -2.66 13.66 24.96
C GLU A 43 -1.85 12.87 23.93
N TRP A 44 -2.46 12.49 22.81
CA TRP A 44 -1.78 11.80 21.73
C TRP A 44 -0.63 12.66 21.18
N PHE A 45 -0.85 13.93 20.94
CA PHE A 45 0.20 14.87 20.49
C PHE A 45 1.32 15.00 21.52
N LYS A 46 0.98 15.11 22.83
CA LYS A 46 1.95 15.20 23.91
C LYS A 46 2.87 13.97 23.97
N LEU A 47 2.35 12.78 23.67
CA LEU A 47 3.11 11.54 23.64
C LEU A 47 4.06 11.47 22.43
N LEU A 48 3.72 12.10 21.31
CA LEU A 48 4.55 12.08 20.10
C LEU A 48 5.65 13.15 20.11
N VAL A 49 5.40 14.32 20.66
CA VAL A 49 6.38 15.45 20.68
C VAL A 49 7.80 15.03 21.09
N PRO A 50 8.02 14.31 22.22
CA PRO A 50 9.38 13.90 22.61
C PRO A 50 10.02 12.91 21.63
N LYS A 51 9.22 12.06 20.99
CA LYS A 51 9.70 11.06 20.00
C LYS A 51 10.19 11.75 18.73
N LEU A 52 9.41 12.71 18.22
CA LEU A 52 9.74 13.43 16.98
C LEU A 52 11.00 14.31 17.10
N LYS A 53 11.32 14.79 18.30
CA LYS A 53 12.54 15.56 18.54
C LYS A 53 13.82 14.81 18.19
N HIS A 54 13.83 13.47 18.28
CA HIS A 54 14.98 12.65 17.88
C HIS A 54 15.23 12.65 16.37
N PHE A 55 14.24 13.10 15.59
CA PHE A 55 14.31 13.25 14.12
C PHE A 55 14.37 14.73 13.70
N ASP A 56 14.72 15.63 14.62
CA ASP A 56 14.67 17.09 14.41
C ASP A 56 13.32 17.57 13.85
N SER A 57 12.24 16.88 14.24
CA SER A 57 10.90 17.06 13.69
C SER A 57 9.89 17.53 14.76
N SER A 58 8.81 18.12 14.31
CA SER A 58 7.74 18.64 15.17
C SER A 58 6.36 18.17 14.72
N ILE A 59 5.36 18.28 15.62
CA ILE A 59 3.96 18.00 15.32
C ILE A 59 3.07 19.10 15.91
N LYS A 60 2.15 19.60 15.12
CA LYS A 60 1.19 20.63 15.50
C LYS A 60 -0.23 20.10 15.34
N ASN A 61 -1.04 20.28 16.39
CA ASN A 61 -2.48 20.03 16.36
C ASN A 61 -3.18 21.22 15.72
N ILE A 62 -3.78 21.04 14.57
CA ILE A 62 -4.64 22.01 13.91
C ILE A 62 -6.08 21.53 14.10
N HIS A 63 -6.68 22.01 15.18
CA HIS A 63 -8.07 21.67 15.49
C HIS A 63 -9.01 22.48 14.63
N LEU A 64 -9.88 21.80 13.87
CA LEU A 64 -10.90 22.38 13.02
C LEU A 64 -12.28 22.03 13.60
N GLU A 65 -13.18 23.00 13.66
CA GLU A 65 -14.53 22.73 14.12
C GLU A 65 -15.32 22.03 13.00
N SER A 66 -15.96 20.90 13.34
CA SER A 66 -16.79 20.14 12.40
C SER A 66 -18.00 20.94 11.87
N ASN A 67 -18.30 22.07 12.48
CA ASN A 67 -19.40 22.96 12.07
C ASN A 67 -19.16 23.64 10.71
N ASP A 68 -17.89 23.84 10.34
CA ASP A 68 -17.51 24.56 9.12
C ASP A 68 -17.85 23.76 7.84
N PHE A 69 -18.13 22.46 8.00
CA PHE A 69 -18.37 21.54 6.87
C PHE A 69 -19.65 20.70 7.01
N LYS A 70 -20.51 20.98 7.99
CA LYS A 70 -21.74 20.18 8.27
C LYS A 70 -22.72 20.13 7.12
N ASP A 71 -22.72 21.14 6.29
CA ASP A 71 -23.66 21.27 5.17
C ASP A 71 -23.13 20.61 3.89
N PHE A 72 -21.88 20.12 3.89
CA PHE A 72 -21.30 19.44 2.74
C PHE A 72 -21.63 17.94 2.75
N LYS A 73 -22.13 17.45 1.62
CA LYS A 73 -22.41 16.03 1.46
C LYS A 73 -21.13 15.24 1.23
N THR A 74 -20.96 14.17 2.00
CA THR A 74 -19.91 13.18 1.79
C THR A 74 -20.53 11.87 1.30
N ALA A 75 -19.80 11.09 0.49
CA ALA A 75 -20.21 9.74 0.17
C ALA A 75 -20.19 8.85 1.43
N ASN A 76 -20.95 7.77 1.46
CA ASN A 76 -21.20 6.92 2.64
C ASN A 76 -19.95 6.39 3.40
N HIS A 77 -18.76 6.60 2.86
CA HIS A 77 -17.48 6.13 3.42
C HIS A 77 -16.42 7.25 3.48
N ILE A 78 -16.79 8.49 3.15
CA ILE A 78 -15.89 9.65 3.13
C ILE A 78 -16.27 10.58 4.28
N ASN A 79 -15.30 10.87 5.15
CA ASN A 79 -15.47 11.78 6.28
C ASN A 79 -15.25 13.23 5.85
N TYR A 80 -15.81 14.21 6.60
CA TYR A 80 -15.56 15.66 6.43
C TYR A 80 -14.07 16.03 6.46
N ALA A 81 -13.23 15.24 7.11
CA ALA A 81 -11.78 15.41 7.11
C ALA A 81 -11.17 15.49 5.70
N THR A 82 -11.85 14.90 4.71
CA THR A 82 -11.51 14.99 3.29
C THR A 82 -11.44 16.43 2.78
N PHE A 83 -12.34 17.32 3.23
CA PHE A 83 -12.34 18.73 2.82
C PHE A 83 -11.32 19.59 3.57
N TYR A 84 -10.72 19.09 4.66
CA TYR A 84 -9.74 19.85 5.44
C TYR A 84 -8.54 20.27 4.61
N ARG A 85 -8.20 19.52 3.54
CA ARG A 85 -7.10 19.86 2.63
C ARG A 85 -7.32 21.20 1.90
N PHE A 86 -8.56 21.67 1.75
CA PHE A 86 -8.83 22.99 1.15
C PHE A 86 -8.38 24.14 2.04
N LEU A 87 -8.33 23.92 3.37
CA LEU A 87 -7.97 24.95 4.36
C LEU A 87 -6.47 25.04 4.61
N ILE A 88 -5.65 24.14 4.06
CA ILE A 88 -4.21 24.07 4.32
C ILE A 88 -3.53 25.43 4.22
N PRO A 89 -3.66 26.19 3.12
CA PRO A 89 -2.99 27.47 2.99
C PRO A 89 -3.48 28.57 3.93
N SER A 90 -4.66 28.37 4.54
CA SER A 90 -5.24 29.30 5.51
C SER A 90 -4.71 29.06 6.94
N VAL A 91 -4.25 27.84 7.25
CA VAL A 91 -3.81 27.44 8.59
C VAL A 91 -2.31 27.20 8.70
N ILE A 92 -1.58 27.17 7.58
CA ILE A 92 -0.14 26.96 7.48
C ILE A 92 0.51 28.18 6.85
N ASN A 93 1.50 28.76 7.53
CA ASN A 93 2.18 29.98 7.07
C ASN A 93 3.31 29.72 6.05
N ASP A 94 3.79 28.47 5.96
CA ASP A 94 4.87 28.12 5.04
C ASP A 94 4.45 28.36 3.59
N SER A 95 5.39 28.74 2.76
CA SER A 95 5.14 29.04 1.33
C SER A 95 4.71 27.80 0.55
N ARG A 96 5.06 26.62 1.05
CA ARG A 96 4.84 25.31 0.40
C ARG A 96 4.53 24.25 1.45
N SER A 97 3.63 23.33 1.12
CA SER A 97 3.34 22.15 1.95
C SER A 97 3.06 20.92 1.09
N LEU A 98 3.35 19.75 1.64
CA LEU A 98 3.01 18.46 1.07
C LEU A 98 1.84 17.88 1.87
N TYR A 99 0.66 17.76 1.25
CA TYR A 99 -0.46 17.01 1.80
C TYR A 99 -0.32 15.53 1.47
N LEU A 100 -0.57 14.68 2.45
CA LEU A 100 -0.59 13.24 2.31
C LEU A 100 -1.83 12.66 3.00
N ASP A 101 -2.51 11.72 2.33
CA ASP A 101 -3.53 10.90 2.98
C ASP A 101 -2.89 9.98 4.03
N CYS A 102 -3.69 9.44 4.96
CA CYS A 102 -3.19 8.59 6.05
C CYS A 102 -3.17 7.09 5.71
N ASP A 103 -3.54 6.71 4.50
CA ASP A 103 -3.55 5.34 4.00
C ASP A 103 -2.43 5.09 2.99
N LEU A 104 -1.29 5.73 3.23
CA LEU A 104 -0.10 5.58 2.40
C LEU A 104 1.17 5.30 3.24
N ILE A 105 2.20 4.82 2.57
CA ILE A 105 3.53 4.57 3.12
C ILE A 105 4.58 5.31 2.29
N VAL A 106 5.42 6.08 2.98
CA VAL A 106 6.59 6.72 2.40
C VAL A 106 7.80 5.81 2.59
N SER A 107 8.46 5.47 1.49
CA SER A 107 9.59 4.51 1.45
C SER A 107 10.91 5.14 1.05
N GLY A 108 11.02 6.48 1.10
CA GLY A 108 12.23 7.18 0.71
C GLY A 108 12.24 8.67 1.10
N ASP A 109 13.26 9.38 0.63
CA ASP A 109 13.44 10.81 0.90
C ASP A 109 12.44 11.65 0.09
N LEU A 110 11.75 12.56 0.77
CA LEU A 110 10.79 13.50 0.19
C LEU A 110 11.43 14.83 -0.25
N SER A 111 12.71 15.03 -0.01
CA SER A 111 13.41 16.29 -0.38
C SER A 111 13.22 16.68 -1.85
N PRO A 112 13.25 15.74 -2.83
CA PRO A 112 13.04 16.10 -4.22
C PRO A 112 11.68 16.77 -4.51
N LEU A 113 10.60 16.43 -3.76
CA LEU A 113 9.31 17.10 -3.89
C LEU A 113 9.40 18.56 -3.39
N PHE A 114 10.12 18.82 -2.30
CA PHE A 114 10.24 20.16 -1.75
C PHE A 114 11.18 21.05 -2.57
N GLU A 115 12.09 20.47 -3.35
CA GLU A 115 13.02 21.16 -4.24
C GLU A 115 12.42 21.40 -5.64
N LEU A 116 11.30 20.74 -5.96
CA LEU A 116 10.67 20.84 -7.27
C LEU A 116 10.22 22.28 -7.57
N ASP A 117 10.55 22.78 -8.75
CA ASP A 117 9.96 24.02 -9.25
C ASP A 117 8.54 23.76 -9.73
N LEU A 118 7.58 24.42 -9.09
CA LEU A 118 6.17 24.31 -9.47
C LEU A 118 5.81 25.08 -10.77
N ASN A 119 6.77 25.81 -11.36
CA ASN A 119 6.61 26.50 -12.66
C ASN A 119 5.33 27.37 -12.75
N GLY A 120 4.93 27.97 -11.63
CA GLY A 120 3.73 28.80 -11.56
C GLY A 120 2.41 28.02 -11.43
N TYR A 121 2.46 26.71 -11.23
CA TYR A 121 1.26 25.93 -10.92
C TYR A 121 0.90 26.02 -9.41
N PRO A 122 -0.40 26.09 -9.09
CA PRO A 122 -0.85 26.14 -7.69
C PRO A 122 -0.68 24.82 -6.94
N ILE A 123 -0.65 23.69 -7.67
CA ILE A 123 -0.42 22.36 -7.12
C ILE A 123 0.40 21.50 -8.07
N ALA A 124 1.05 20.47 -7.50
CA ALA A 124 1.54 19.32 -8.25
C ALA A 124 0.97 18.02 -7.65
N ALA A 125 0.61 17.07 -8.50
CA ALA A 125 -0.01 15.82 -8.14
C ALA A 125 0.30 14.72 -9.15
N VAL A 126 -0.04 13.47 -8.83
CA VAL A 126 0.11 12.32 -9.74
C VAL A 126 -1.20 12.08 -10.49
N GLN A 127 -1.09 11.83 -11.79
CA GLN A 127 -2.26 11.53 -12.63
C GLN A 127 -3.02 10.29 -12.10
N ASP A 128 -4.34 10.43 -12.01
CA ASP A 128 -5.25 9.32 -11.69
C ASP A 128 -5.70 8.61 -12.95
N ASN A 129 -5.10 7.45 -13.22
CA ASN A 129 -5.48 6.63 -14.37
C ASN A 129 -6.71 5.76 -14.11
N TYR A 130 -7.27 5.80 -12.91
CA TYR A 130 -8.42 4.98 -12.47
C TYR A 130 -9.67 5.82 -12.19
N GLY A 131 -9.57 7.13 -12.32
CA GLY A 131 -10.69 8.05 -12.08
C GLY A 131 -11.87 7.78 -13.02
N TRP A 132 -13.02 7.48 -12.42
CA TRP A 132 -14.24 7.06 -13.11
C TRP A 132 -15.02 8.23 -13.70
N GLU A 133 -14.86 9.41 -13.13
CA GLU A 133 -15.67 10.60 -13.45
C GLU A 133 -14.98 11.58 -14.34
N LEU A 134 -13.66 11.51 -14.40
CA LEU A 134 -12.89 12.62 -14.88
C LEU A 134 -12.34 12.36 -16.26
N SER A 135 -12.23 13.43 -17.02
CA SER A 135 -11.46 13.44 -18.24
C SER A 135 -10.10 12.75 -18.03
N ILE A 136 -9.55 12.19 -19.07
CA ILE A 136 -8.29 11.43 -19.14
C ILE A 136 -7.10 12.09 -18.39
N ASN A 137 -7.24 13.34 -17.93
CA ASN A 137 -6.21 14.21 -17.36
C ASN A 137 -6.42 14.59 -15.89
N GLY A 138 -7.22 13.85 -15.13
CA GLY A 138 -7.40 14.10 -13.70
C GLY A 138 -6.24 13.58 -12.84
N PHE A 139 -6.14 14.05 -11.60
CA PHE A 139 -5.14 13.62 -10.62
C PHE A 139 -5.76 13.01 -9.38
N ASN A 140 -4.99 12.15 -8.69
CA ASN A 140 -5.37 11.63 -7.38
C ASN A 140 -5.01 12.65 -6.30
N ALA A 141 -5.96 12.93 -5.40
CA ALA A 141 -5.84 13.97 -4.37
C ALA A 141 -5.12 13.50 -3.08
N GLY A 142 -4.67 12.25 -3.01
CA GLY A 142 -4.02 11.72 -1.79
C GLY A 142 -2.58 12.16 -1.59
N VAL A 143 -1.93 12.73 -2.63
CA VAL A 143 -0.61 13.36 -2.55
C VAL A 143 -0.65 14.67 -3.32
N LEU A 144 -0.54 15.80 -2.62
CA LEU A 144 -0.59 17.13 -3.21
C LEU A 144 0.58 17.98 -2.71
N LEU A 145 1.46 18.39 -3.60
CA LEU A 145 2.42 19.44 -3.29
C LEU A 145 1.75 20.79 -3.61
N ILE A 146 1.55 21.60 -2.57
CA ILE A 146 0.73 22.83 -2.63
C ILE A 146 1.63 24.06 -2.59
N ASN A 147 1.42 25.00 -3.51
CA ASN A 147 1.97 26.34 -3.45
C ASN A 147 1.03 27.20 -2.59
N ASN A 148 1.29 27.23 -1.27
CA ASN A 148 0.44 27.93 -0.31
C ASN A 148 0.36 29.43 -0.55
N ASP A 149 1.44 30.06 -1.03
CA ASP A 149 1.45 31.50 -1.34
C ASP A 149 0.48 31.80 -2.48
N MET A 150 0.57 31.03 -3.57
CA MET A 150 -0.32 31.20 -4.71
C MET A 150 -1.79 30.96 -4.34
N TRP A 151 -2.08 29.95 -3.50
CA TRP A 151 -3.44 29.70 -3.02
C TRP A 151 -3.99 30.88 -2.24
N ARG A 152 -3.18 31.49 -1.37
CA ARG A 152 -3.58 32.69 -0.61
C ARG A 152 -3.78 33.89 -1.51
N GLU A 153 -2.84 34.16 -2.42
CA GLU A 153 -2.91 35.29 -3.36
C GLU A 153 -4.12 35.22 -4.30
N GLN A 154 -4.47 34.02 -4.75
CA GLN A 154 -5.60 33.79 -5.67
C GLN A 154 -6.91 33.46 -4.93
N ASN A 155 -6.92 33.43 -3.61
CA ASN A 155 -8.10 33.11 -2.78
C ASN A 155 -8.73 31.73 -3.10
N ILE A 156 -7.91 30.74 -3.49
CA ILE A 156 -8.34 29.43 -4.02
C ILE A 156 -9.18 28.65 -2.99
N THR A 157 -8.87 28.74 -1.70
CA THR A 157 -9.67 28.09 -0.64
C THR A 157 -11.14 28.54 -0.70
N HIS A 158 -11.40 29.83 -0.85
CA HIS A 158 -12.75 30.36 -0.96
C HIS A 158 -13.49 29.84 -2.21
N ASP A 159 -12.81 29.84 -3.33
CA ASP A 159 -13.39 29.34 -4.59
C ASP A 159 -13.73 27.86 -4.53
N LEU A 160 -12.86 27.03 -3.90
CA LEU A 160 -13.12 25.61 -3.69
C LEU A 160 -14.32 25.34 -2.80
N LEU A 161 -14.53 26.16 -1.76
CA LEU A 161 -15.69 26.05 -0.87
C LEU A 161 -16.98 26.37 -1.62
N ILE A 162 -17.01 27.47 -2.41
CA ILE A 162 -18.16 27.83 -3.26
C ILE A 162 -18.43 26.70 -4.28
N LEU A 163 -17.40 26.23 -4.98
CA LEU A 163 -17.54 25.15 -5.96
C LEU A 163 -18.08 23.88 -5.33
N THR A 164 -17.69 23.58 -4.06
CA THR A 164 -18.23 22.44 -3.32
C THR A 164 -19.72 22.60 -3.08
N GLU A 165 -20.18 23.76 -2.62
CA GLU A 165 -21.62 24.04 -2.42
C GLU A 165 -22.42 23.86 -3.74
N GLU A 166 -21.85 24.29 -4.85
CA GLU A 166 -22.53 24.22 -6.15
C GLU A 166 -22.56 22.82 -6.77
N LYS A 167 -21.52 22.01 -6.53
CA LYS A 167 -21.27 20.77 -7.28
C LYS A 167 -21.38 19.49 -6.46
N GLN A 168 -21.43 19.54 -5.12
CA GLN A 168 -21.37 18.34 -4.27
C GLN A 168 -22.43 17.26 -4.60
N ASP A 169 -23.59 17.64 -5.14
CA ASP A 169 -24.64 16.70 -5.56
C ASP A 169 -24.37 16.05 -6.92
N GLN A 170 -23.39 16.54 -7.67
CA GLN A 170 -23.08 16.12 -9.04
C GLN A 170 -21.78 15.30 -9.12
N VAL A 171 -20.99 15.25 -8.04
CA VAL A 171 -19.68 14.61 -8.02
C VAL A 171 -19.69 13.31 -7.21
N GLN A 172 -18.89 12.32 -7.60
CA GLN A 172 -18.86 11.01 -6.96
C GLN A 172 -17.67 10.83 -6.00
N MET A 173 -16.55 11.50 -6.29
CA MET A 173 -15.30 11.40 -5.51
C MET A 173 -15.08 12.60 -4.60
N ALA A 174 -16.17 13.20 -4.12
CA ALA A 174 -16.17 14.29 -3.13
C ALA A 174 -15.12 15.39 -3.44
N ASP A 175 -14.15 15.58 -2.55
CA ASP A 175 -13.10 16.60 -2.64
C ASP A 175 -12.15 16.40 -3.84
N GLN A 176 -11.82 15.16 -4.22
CA GLN A 176 -10.99 14.89 -5.38
C GLN A 176 -11.64 15.40 -6.66
N SER A 177 -12.96 15.20 -6.82
CA SER A 177 -13.68 15.70 -7.99
C SER A 177 -13.69 17.23 -8.02
N ILE A 178 -13.93 17.88 -6.88
CA ILE A 178 -13.93 19.36 -6.78
C ILE A 178 -12.55 19.93 -7.15
N LEU A 179 -11.47 19.33 -6.60
CA LEU A 179 -10.10 19.76 -6.94
C LEU A 179 -9.80 19.59 -8.42
N ASN A 180 -10.20 18.49 -9.03
CA ASN A 180 -9.97 18.22 -10.44
C ASN A 180 -10.78 19.16 -11.36
N ILE A 181 -12.00 19.53 -10.98
CA ILE A 181 -12.80 20.53 -11.70
C ILE A 181 -12.12 21.90 -11.60
N TYR A 182 -11.73 22.31 -10.39
CA TYR A 182 -11.15 23.64 -10.17
C TYR A 182 -9.78 23.81 -10.85
N PHE A 183 -8.93 22.78 -10.75
CA PHE A 183 -7.57 22.81 -11.30
C PHE A 183 -7.46 22.21 -12.70
N GLU A 184 -8.55 22.03 -13.41
CA GLU A 184 -8.50 21.52 -14.80
C GLU A 184 -7.43 22.28 -15.62
N ASN A 185 -6.46 21.54 -16.16
CA ASN A 185 -5.29 22.08 -16.90
C ASN A 185 -4.40 23.08 -16.12
N ARG A 186 -4.51 23.15 -14.78
CA ARG A 186 -3.78 24.07 -13.91
C ARG A 186 -2.99 23.37 -12.81
N TRP A 187 -2.49 22.20 -13.06
CA TRP A 187 -1.67 21.43 -12.12
C TRP A 187 -0.42 20.86 -12.80
N LEU A 188 0.66 20.69 -12.03
CA LEU A 188 1.90 20.10 -12.50
C LEU A 188 1.86 18.58 -12.26
N GLN A 189 2.11 17.80 -13.30
CA GLN A 189 2.15 16.35 -13.18
C GLN A 189 3.44 15.89 -12.51
N LEU A 190 3.31 15.10 -11.45
CA LEU A 190 4.38 14.38 -10.78
C LEU A 190 4.59 13.01 -11.40
N ASP A 191 5.79 12.45 -11.19
CA ASP A 191 6.09 11.06 -11.52
C ASP A 191 5.21 10.09 -10.70
N TYR A 192 4.90 8.96 -11.29
CA TYR A 192 4.07 7.91 -10.70
C TYR A 192 4.60 7.38 -9.36
N ASP A 193 5.91 7.42 -9.14
CA ASP A 193 6.55 6.97 -7.92
C ASP A 193 6.15 7.80 -6.68
N PHE A 194 5.66 9.01 -6.88
CA PHE A 194 5.21 9.88 -5.80
C PHE A 194 3.76 9.65 -5.34
N ASN A 195 3.01 8.78 -6.01
CA ASN A 195 1.68 8.35 -5.56
C ASN A 195 1.25 7.07 -6.29
N LYS A 196 1.90 5.95 -5.97
CA LYS A 196 1.55 4.66 -6.58
C LYS A 196 0.29 4.10 -5.96
N LEU A 197 -0.80 4.15 -6.71
CA LEU A 197 -2.10 3.64 -6.28
C LEU A 197 -2.12 2.11 -6.28
N ILE A 198 -2.36 1.51 -5.12
CA ILE A 198 -2.46 0.07 -4.91
C ILE A 198 -3.90 -0.32 -4.60
N GLY A 199 -4.31 -1.51 -5.06
CA GLY A 199 -5.63 -2.08 -4.81
C GLY A 199 -6.70 -1.70 -5.83
N LEU A 200 -6.36 -0.89 -6.83
CA LEU A 200 -7.22 -0.61 -8.00
C LEU A 200 -6.86 -1.49 -9.21
N ASP A 201 -5.98 -2.43 -9.01
CA ASP A 201 -5.42 -3.30 -10.05
C ASP A 201 -6.48 -4.14 -10.79
N PHE A 202 -7.56 -4.49 -10.08
CA PHE A 202 -8.66 -5.27 -10.66
C PHE A 202 -9.42 -4.50 -11.75
N LEU A 203 -9.33 -3.18 -11.78
CA LEU A 203 -9.96 -2.35 -12.80
C LEU A 203 -9.18 -2.40 -14.13
N ASN A 204 -7.96 -2.87 -14.10
CA ASN A 204 -7.04 -2.82 -15.22
C ASN A 204 -6.80 -4.20 -15.84
N THR A 205 -7.87 -4.92 -16.15
CA THR A 205 -7.84 -6.29 -16.68
C THR A 205 -7.15 -6.43 -18.05
N SER A 206 -6.92 -5.32 -18.76
CA SER A 206 -6.32 -5.31 -20.12
C SER A 206 -4.87 -4.84 -20.17
N ARG A 207 -4.29 -4.40 -19.05
CA ARG A 207 -2.91 -3.92 -18.97
C ARG A 207 -2.03 -4.90 -18.22
N ASN A 208 -0.80 -5.10 -18.71
CA ASN A 208 0.23 -5.78 -17.94
C ASN A 208 0.44 -5.00 -16.64
N LEU A 209 0.14 -5.64 -15.52
CA LEU A 209 0.36 -5.05 -14.21
C LEU A 209 1.87 -4.91 -14.00
N GLU A 210 2.29 -3.72 -13.61
CA GLU A 210 3.69 -3.47 -13.30
C GLU A 210 4.19 -4.42 -12.22
N ASN A 211 5.34 -5.02 -12.48
CA ASN A 211 6.03 -5.81 -11.48
C ASN A 211 6.65 -4.88 -10.44
N LEU A 212 5.94 -4.66 -9.32
CA LEU A 212 6.42 -3.84 -8.20
C LEU A 212 7.63 -4.45 -7.48
N LYS A 213 8.05 -5.66 -7.89
CA LYS A 213 9.25 -6.31 -7.37
C LYS A 213 10.52 -5.50 -7.67
N TYR A 214 10.57 -4.87 -8.83
CA TYR A 214 11.78 -4.18 -9.31
C TYR A 214 11.71 -2.64 -9.19
N CYS A 215 10.54 -2.09 -8.88
CA CYS A 215 10.32 -0.65 -8.71
C CYS A 215 9.53 -0.39 -7.44
N ARG A 216 10.23 -0.23 -6.30
CA ARG A 216 9.58 0.20 -5.07
C ARG A 216 9.19 1.67 -5.24
N PRO A 217 7.90 2.01 -5.23
CA PRO A 217 7.49 3.40 -5.32
C PRO A 217 7.96 4.16 -4.07
N LEU A 218 8.26 5.43 -4.24
CA LEU A 218 8.62 6.29 -3.13
C LEU A 218 7.42 6.49 -2.19
N ILE A 219 6.23 6.63 -2.74
CA ILE A 219 4.98 6.67 -1.98
C ILE A 219 4.03 5.60 -2.49
N THR A 220 3.72 4.63 -1.63
CA THR A 220 2.71 3.60 -1.86
C THR A 220 1.41 4.04 -1.24
N HIS A 221 0.34 4.17 -2.02
CA HIS A 221 -0.97 4.63 -1.57
C HIS A 221 -2.01 3.52 -1.73
N PHE A 222 -2.60 3.08 -0.63
CA PHE A 222 -3.63 2.04 -0.60
C PHE A 222 -5.02 2.63 -0.84
N ALA A 223 -5.24 3.15 -2.06
CA ALA A 223 -6.39 3.99 -2.41
C ALA A 223 -7.72 3.24 -2.54
N SER A 224 -7.73 1.89 -2.51
CA SER A 224 -8.96 1.10 -2.66
C SER A 224 -9.68 0.83 -1.33
N HIS A 225 -10.88 0.25 -1.40
CA HIS A 225 -11.60 -0.26 -0.22
C HIS A 225 -10.88 -1.42 0.47
N ASP A 226 -10.08 -2.19 -0.27
CA ASP A 226 -9.25 -3.24 0.28
C ASP A 226 -8.00 -2.65 0.92
N LYS A 227 -8.13 -2.23 2.17
CA LYS A 227 -7.04 -1.63 2.94
C LYS A 227 -6.09 -2.69 3.50
N PRO A 228 -4.79 -2.42 3.61
CA PRO A 228 -3.79 -3.39 4.08
C PRO A 228 -4.05 -3.89 5.51
N TRP A 229 -4.76 -3.13 6.34
CA TRP A 229 -5.12 -3.51 7.71
C TRP A 229 -6.40 -4.33 7.81
N ASN A 230 -7.14 -4.53 6.73
CA ASN A 230 -8.31 -5.38 6.73
C ASN A 230 -7.92 -6.86 6.92
N THR A 231 -8.74 -7.61 7.66
CA THR A 231 -8.46 -9.01 8.00
C THR A 231 -8.22 -9.89 6.77
N TYR A 232 -9.00 -9.68 5.73
CA TYR A 232 -8.96 -10.47 4.48
C TYR A 232 -8.42 -9.68 3.29
N SER A 233 -7.56 -8.70 3.55
CA SER A 233 -6.96 -7.90 2.48
C SER A 233 -6.10 -8.74 1.56
N VAL A 234 -6.33 -8.59 0.27
CA VAL A 234 -5.49 -9.10 -0.83
C VAL A 234 -4.64 -7.99 -1.46
N SER A 235 -4.58 -6.83 -0.81
CA SER A 235 -3.83 -5.69 -1.29
C SER A 235 -2.35 -6.02 -1.44
N ARG A 236 -1.78 -5.69 -2.58
CA ARG A 236 -0.33 -5.79 -2.78
C ARG A 236 0.40 -4.91 -1.77
N LEU A 237 1.61 -5.31 -1.39
CA LEU A 237 2.44 -4.56 -0.45
C LEU A 237 1.78 -4.32 0.92
N ARG A 238 0.73 -5.12 1.30
CA ARG A 238 0.10 -4.98 2.62
C ARG A 238 1.12 -5.18 3.75
N GLU A 239 2.08 -6.06 3.54
CA GLU A 239 3.16 -6.35 4.50
C GLU A 239 4.01 -5.10 4.77
N LEU A 240 4.16 -4.22 3.78
CA LEU A 240 4.85 -2.94 3.93
C LEU A 240 4.15 -2.05 4.97
N TRP A 241 2.81 -1.96 4.91
CA TRP A 241 2.05 -1.19 5.89
C TRP A 241 2.20 -1.76 7.30
N TRP A 242 2.09 -3.08 7.45
CA TRP A 242 2.22 -3.76 8.74
C TRP A 242 3.62 -3.58 9.34
N ALA A 243 4.67 -3.62 8.54
CA ALA A 243 6.02 -3.42 9.03
C ALA A 243 6.22 -2.03 9.61
N TYR A 244 5.76 -0.97 8.95
CA TYR A 244 5.86 0.39 9.53
C TYR A 244 4.92 0.57 10.73
N ARG A 245 3.74 -0.04 10.71
CA ARG A 245 2.81 -0.02 11.83
C ARG A 245 3.41 -0.62 13.09
N ASP A 246 4.08 -1.75 12.95
CA ASP A 246 4.63 -2.51 14.08
C ASP A 246 6.03 -2.05 14.52
N LEU A 247 6.66 -1.13 13.80
CA LEU A 247 7.93 -0.51 14.24
C LEU A 247 7.78 0.09 15.64
N ASP A 248 8.69 -0.29 16.54
CA ASP A 248 8.79 0.34 17.84
C ASP A 248 9.52 1.70 17.74
N TRP A 249 8.99 2.70 18.43
CA TRP A 249 9.63 4.03 18.47
C TRP A 249 11.05 4.01 19.03
N SER A 250 11.32 3.11 19.96
CA SER A 250 12.67 2.97 20.54
C SER A 250 13.68 2.41 19.53
N GLU A 251 13.23 1.51 18.67
CA GLU A 251 14.08 0.98 17.58
C GLU A 251 14.35 2.05 16.53
N MET A 252 13.32 2.82 16.14
CA MET A 252 13.49 3.95 15.21
C MET A 252 14.48 4.97 15.76
N ILE A 253 14.29 5.41 17.02
CA ILE A 253 15.13 6.42 17.68
C ILE A 253 16.57 5.93 17.83
N SER A 254 16.79 4.66 18.12
CA SER A 254 18.13 4.07 18.28
C SER A 254 18.82 3.73 16.94
N GLY A 255 18.15 3.93 15.80
CA GLY A 255 18.63 3.53 14.48
C GLY A 255 18.74 2.02 14.27
N LYS A 256 18.03 1.23 15.10
CA LYS A 256 18.00 -0.23 15.03
C LYS A 256 16.79 -0.76 14.29
N ALA A 257 15.90 0.10 13.82
CA ALA A 257 14.74 -0.31 13.04
C ALA A 257 15.22 -1.11 11.81
N ASN A 258 14.83 -2.38 11.75
CA ASN A 258 15.20 -3.24 10.63
C ASN A 258 14.25 -2.96 9.45
N LEU A 259 14.61 -2.00 8.61
CA LEU A 259 13.90 -1.69 7.37
C LEU A 259 14.30 -2.63 6.22
N ASN A 260 15.29 -3.51 6.42
CA ASN A 260 15.78 -4.47 5.41
C ASN A 260 14.74 -5.53 5.04
N TYR A 261 13.67 -5.69 5.83
CA TYR A 261 12.54 -6.57 5.47
C TYR A 261 11.99 -6.25 4.06
N PHE A 262 12.16 -5.01 3.61
CA PHE A 262 11.73 -4.54 2.29
C PHE A 262 12.90 -4.12 1.39
N ASP A 263 14.15 -4.33 1.83
CA ASP A 263 15.28 -4.15 0.94
C ASP A 263 15.26 -5.30 -0.08
N ARG A 264 14.94 -4.95 -1.31
CA ARG A 264 14.81 -5.90 -2.42
C ARG A 264 16.10 -6.63 -2.77
N SER A 265 17.25 -6.08 -2.39
CA SER A 265 18.53 -6.75 -2.54
C SER A 265 18.65 -7.98 -1.65
N ASN A 266 17.86 -8.03 -0.55
CA ASN A 266 17.82 -9.11 0.43
C ASN A 266 16.55 -9.99 0.37
N GLN A 267 15.57 -9.67 -0.49
CA GLN A 267 14.48 -10.62 -0.76
C GLN A 267 15.13 -11.83 -1.45
N SER A 268 15.26 -12.89 -0.68
CA SER A 268 15.78 -14.14 -1.18
C SER A 268 14.97 -14.54 -2.42
N LYS A 269 15.66 -15.04 -3.45
CA LYS A 269 15.03 -15.64 -4.63
C LYS A 269 14.24 -16.92 -4.31
N LYS A 270 13.86 -17.11 -3.04
CA LYS A 270 13.32 -18.34 -2.46
C LYS A 270 11.83 -18.19 -2.17
N ASN A 271 11.05 -17.93 -3.20
CA ASN A 271 9.60 -17.83 -3.08
C ASN A 271 8.92 -19.10 -3.55
N VAL A 272 8.16 -19.70 -2.65
CA VAL A 272 7.20 -20.77 -2.97
C VAL A 272 5.83 -20.13 -3.22
N PHE A 273 5.13 -20.61 -4.25
CA PHE A 273 3.73 -20.30 -4.47
C PHE A 273 2.88 -21.56 -4.49
N ILE A 274 1.70 -21.49 -3.89
CA ILE A 274 0.70 -22.55 -3.84
C ILE A 274 -0.66 -21.91 -4.06
N VAL A 275 -1.46 -22.47 -4.96
CA VAL A 275 -2.89 -22.10 -5.12
C VAL A 275 -3.76 -23.28 -4.75
N THR A 276 -4.76 -23.07 -3.89
CA THR A 276 -5.64 -24.14 -3.43
C THR A 276 -7.10 -23.71 -3.28
N TRP A 277 -8.04 -24.56 -3.71
CA TRP A 277 -9.48 -24.47 -3.42
C TRP A 277 -9.88 -25.26 -2.17
N VAL A 278 -8.98 -26.12 -1.71
CA VAL A 278 -9.27 -27.11 -0.67
C VAL A 278 -8.40 -26.87 0.56
N LEU A 279 -8.84 -27.45 1.66
CA LEU A 279 -8.18 -27.31 2.96
C LEU A 279 -6.98 -28.24 3.11
N GLU A 280 -7.01 -29.37 2.43
CA GLU A 280 -5.99 -30.41 2.51
C GLU A 280 -4.88 -30.08 1.51
N VAL A 281 -3.76 -29.63 2.08
CA VAL A 281 -2.51 -29.35 1.36
C VAL A 281 -1.44 -30.22 2.02
N GLU A 282 -0.94 -31.18 1.25
CA GLU A 282 -0.03 -32.22 1.76
C GLU A 282 1.24 -31.63 2.34
N HIS A 283 1.53 -31.98 3.59
CA HIS A 283 2.75 -31.64 4.33
C HIS A 283 3.12 -30.14 4.35
N LEU A 284 2.16 -29.23 4.06
CA LEU A 284 2.44 -27.80 3.93
C LEU A 284 3.09 -27.22 5.19
N GLU A 285 2.53 -27.49 6.37
CA GLU A 285 3.09 -26.97 7.63
C GLU A 285 4.49 -27.56 7.93
N TYR A 286 4.73 -28.81 7.57
CA TYR A 286 6.04 -29.43 7.69
C TYR A 286 7.08 -28.71 6.80
N LEU A 287 6.72 -28.42 5.54
CA LEU A 287 7.59 -27.70 4.59
C LEU A 287 7.89 -26.28 5.07
N ILE A 288 6.88 -25.55 5.54
CA ILE A 288 7.03 -24.20 6.11
C ILE A 288 8.06 -24.20 7.26
N LYS A 289 7.92 -25.14 8.20
CA LYS A 289 8.84 -25.25 9.35
C LYS A 289 10.25 -25.70 8.95
N SER A 290 10.34 -26.55 7.92
CA SER A 290 11.62 -27.12 7.46
C SER A 290 12.43 -26.17 6.60
N LEU A 291 11.81 -25.10 6.08
CA LEU A 291 12.38 -24.17 5.11
C LEU A 291 12.20 -22.71 5.59
N PRO A 292 12.79 -22.31 6.73
CA PRO A 292 12.57 -20.98 7.30
C PRO A 292 13.08 -19.84 6.42
N ASP A 293 14.07 -20.10 5.54
CA ASP A 293 14.62 -19.12 4.60
C ASP A 293 13.79 -19.00 3.29
N TRP A 294 12.76 -19.81 3.14
CA TRP A 294 11.82 -19.76 2.02
C TRP A 294 10.53 -19.07 2.41
N HIS A 295 10.05 -18.16 1.57
CA HIS A 295 8.77 -17.51 1.80
C HIS A 295 7.65 -18.24 1.07
N PHE A 296 6.59 -18.60 1.78
CA PHE A 296 5.44 -19.34 1.26
C PHE A 296 4.27 -18.40 1.00
N ASN A 297 3.97 -18.17 -0.27
CA ASN A 297 2.79 -17.46 -0.72
C ASN A 297 1.66 -18.48 -0.96
N ILE A 298 0.58 -18.41 -0.21
CA ILE A 298 -0.55 -19.34 -0.30
C ILE A 298 -1.76 -18.59 -0.80
N GLY A 299 -2.21 -18.88 -2.01
CA GLY A 299 -3.38 -18.26 -2.64
C GLY A 299 -4.62 -19.17 -2.56
N ALA A 300 -5.75 -18.63 -2.10
CA ALA A 300 -7.04 -19.30 -2.15
C ALA A 300 -8.07 -18.44 -2.88
N PRO A 301 -8.67 -18.90 -3.98
CA PRO A 301 -9.74 -18.17 -4.67
C PRO A 301 -11.02 -18.00 -3.85
N VAL A 302 -11.09 -18.69 -2.73
CA VAL A 302 -12.20 -18.69 -1.78
C VAL A 302 -11.73 -18.27 -0.38
N TYR A 303 -12.65 -18.14 0.57
CA TYR A 303 -12.31 -17.95 1.97
C TYR A 303 -11.53 -19.16 2.51
N CYS A 304 -10.46 -18.89 3.23
CA CYS A 304 -9.68 -19.93 3.85
C CYS A 304 -10.30 -20.42 5.15
N ALA A 305 -10.32 -21.73 5.34
CA ALA A 305 -10.68 -22.32 6.63
C ALA A 305 -9.56 -22.14 7.67
N PRO A 306 -9.88 -22.37 8.96
CA PRO A 306 -8.93 -22.24 10.07
C PRO A 306 -7.61 -23.00 9.85
N ALA A 307 -7.65 -24.15 9.19
CA ALA A 307 -6.45 -24.93 8.90
C ALA A 307 -5.40 -24.16 8.08
N LEU A 308 -5.82 -23.33 7.14
CA LEU A 308 -4.92 -22.48 6.34
C LEU A 308 -4.65 -21.14 7.03
N THR A 309 -5.65 -20.54 7.67
CA THR A 309 -5.45 -19.23 8.34
C THR A 309 -4.52 -19.35 9.54
N ASN A 310 -4.48 -20.49 10.21
CA ASN A 310 -3.54 -20.73 11.31
C ASN A 310 -2.07 -20.75 10.87
N LEU A 311 -1.79 -20.98 9.57
CA LEU A 311 -0.43 -20.93 9.05
C LEU A 311 0.13 -19.50 8.98
N SER A 312 -0.70 -18.49 9.04
CA SER A 312 -0.25 -17.09 9.05
C SER A 312 0.50 -16.68 10.33
N VAL A 313 0.60 -17.55 11.33
CA VAL A 313 1.46 -17.33 12.51
C VAL A 313 2.94 -17.50 12.18
N TYR A 314 3.29 -18.16 11.08
CA TYR A 314 4.67 -18.33 10.64
C TYR A 314 5.14 -17.09 9.89
N GLU A 315 6.29 -16.53 10.29
CA GLU A 315 6.87 -15.31 9.69
C GLU A 315 7.14 -15.43 8.19
N ASN A 316 7.40 -16.67 7.73
CA ASN A 316 7.68 -16.98 6.33
C ASN A 316 6.44 -17.37 5.53
N VAL A 317 5.23 -16.97 5.96
CA VAL A 317 3.97 -17.29 5.28
C VAL A 317 3.17 -16.02 4.99
N THR A 318 2.71 -15.88 3.75
CA THR A 318 1.67 -14.91 3.37
C THR A 318 0.48 -15.63 2.79
N LEU A 319 -0.71 -15.39 3.36
CA LEU A 319 -1.96 -15.99 2.93
C LEU A 319 -2.82 -14.98 2.16
N TYR A 320 -3.15 -15.32 0.93
CA TYR A 320 -4.00 -14.53 0.03
C TYR A 320 -5.38 -15.16 -0.09
N GLN A 321 -6.34 -14.71 0.70
CA GLN A 321 -7.74 -15.17 0.64
C GLN A 321 -8.50 -14.41 -0.44
N SER A 322 -9.47 -15.09 -1.07
CA SER A 322 -10.26 -14.55 -2.18
C SER A 322 -9.39 -13.97 -3.31
N ILE A 323 -8.27 -14.67 -3.59
CA ILE A 323 -7.29 -14.20 -4.57
C ILE A 323 -7.92 -14.12 -5.97
N ILE A 324 -7.72 -13.00 -6.64
CA ILE A 324 -8.17 -12.78 -8.02
C ILE A 324 -7.15 -13.29 -9.04
N HIS A 325 -7.62 -13.52 -10.27
CA HIS A 325 -6.80 -14.04 -11.37
C HIS A 325 -5.48 -13.27 -11.57
N ASN A 326 -5.56 -11.97 -11.67
CA ASN A 326 -4.39 -11.12 -11.90
C ASN A 326 -3.34 -11.22 -10.78
N ARG A 327 -3.80 -11.43 -9.53
CA ARG A 327 -2.90 -11.60 -8.40
C ARG A 327 -2.12 -12.90 -8.47
N ILE A 328 -2.74 -13.97 -8.98
CA ILE A 328 -2.07 -15.26 -9.24
C ILE A 328 -0.92 -15.06 -10.25
N GLU A 329 -1.19 -14.32 -11.32
CA GLU A 329 -0.17 -14.01 -12.35
C GLU A 329 1.06 -13.30 -11.73
N TRP A 330 0.84 -12.31 -10.89
CA TRP A 330 1.95 -11.59 -10.24
C TRP A 330 2.76 -12.44 -9.27
N LEU A 331 2.06 -13.27 -8.49
CA LEU A 331 2.75 -14.15 -7.57
C LEU A 331 3.61 -15.16 -8.35
N LEU A 332 3.16 -15.62 -9.50
CA LEU A 332 3.97 -16.46 -10.38
C LEU A 332 5.21 -15.74 -10.91
N ASP A 333 5.13 -14.46 -11.25
CA ASP A 333 6.28 -13.67 -11.71
C ASP A 333 7.38 -13.58 -10.65
N ASP A 334 7.02 -13.70 -9.38
CA ASP A 334 7.94 -13.64 -8.23
C ASP A 334 8.26 -15.00 -7.61
N THR A 335 7.79 -16.07 -8.23
CA THR A 335 7.89 -17.44 -7.70
C THR A 335 9.14 -18.12 -8.21
N THR A 336 9.91 -18.72 -7.31
CA THR A 336 11.02 -19.63 -7.65
C THR A 336 10.49 -21.06 -7.87
N VAL A 337 9.56 -21.46 -7.01
CA VAL A 337 9.00 -22.82 -7.01
C VAL A 337 7.47 -22.74 -6.83
N TYR A 338 6.75 -23.41 -7.70
CA TYR A 338 5.33 -23.71 -7.53
C TYR A 338 5.17 -25.12 -6.94
N LEU A 339 4.43 -25.23 -5.83
CA LEU A 339 4.11 -26.51 -5.23
C LEU A 339 2.68 -26.94 -5.55
N ASP A 340 2.56 -27.99 -6.34
CA ASP A 340 1.29 -28.63 -6.65
C ASP A 340 1.01 -29.78 -5.65
N ILE A 341 0.68 -29.40 -4.41
CA ILE A 341 0.58 -30.31 -3.27
C ILE A 341 -0.80 -30.37 -2.62
N ASN A 342 -1.85 -29.98 -3.34
CA ASN A 342 -3.22 -30.03 -2.87
C ASN A 342 -4.08 -30.95 -3.74
N HIS A 343 -5.18 -31.48 -3.17
CA HIS A 343 -6.09 -32.42 -3.84
C HIS A 343 -7.20 -31.75 -4.64
N GLY A 344 -7.24 -30.41 -4.70
CA GLY A 344 -8.24 -29.66 -5.48
C GLY A 344 -7.98 -29.68 -6.98
N ALA A 345 -8.95 -29.25 -7.74
CA ALA A 345 -8.77 -29.02 -9.17
C ALA A 345 -7.73 -27.95 -9.44
N GLU A 346 -7.07 -28.01 -10.59
CA GLU A 346 -6.17 -26.96 -11.02
C GLU A 346 -6.87 -25.60 -11.14
N VAL A 347 -6.21 -24.54 -10.70
CA VAL A 347 -6.72 -23.17 -10.72
C VAL A 347 -6.16 -22.46 -11.94
N LEU A 348 -7.02 -22.06 -12.87
CA LEU A 348 -6.69 -21.12 -13.96
C LEU A 348 -5.44 -21.48 -14.78
N ASP A 349 -5.25 -22.77 -15.06
CA ASP A 349 -4.10 -23.30 -15.81
C ASP A 349 -2.73 -22.88 -15.20
N VAL A 350 -2.65 -22.87 -13.87
CA VAL A 350 -1.48 -22.37 -13.11
C VAL A 350 -0.21 -23.14 -13.44
N LEU A 351 -0.29 -24.46 -13.70
CA LEU A 351 0.86 -25.29 -14.04
C LEU A 351 1.48 -24.83 -15.37
N LYS A 352 0.67 -24.63 -16.39
CA LYS A 352 1.11 -24.09 -17.67
C LYS A 352 1.74 -22.71 -17.52
N LYS A 353 1.06 -21.82 -16.78
CA LYS A 353 1.55 -20.45 -16.55
C LYS A 353 2.86 -20.40 -15.77
N ALA A 354 3.06 -21.31 -14.82
CA ALA A 354 4.33 -21.48 -14.12
C ALA A 354 5.44 -21.94 -15.07
N ARG A 355 5.18 -22.94 -15.91
CA ARG A 355 6.14 -23.42 -16.93
C ARG A 355 6.52 -22.34 -17.93
N ASP A 356 5.55 -21.58 -18.44
CA ASP A 356 5.78 -20.49 -19.40
C ASP A 356 6.72 -19.40 -18.82
N ARG A 357 6.82 -19.31 -17.49
CA ARG A 357 7.70 -18.38 -16.74
C ARG A 357 9.01 -19.00 -16.28
N GLY A 358 9.23 -20.27 -16.57
CA GLY A 358 10.43 -21.00 -16.12
C GLY A 358 10.43 -21.31 -14.62
N VAL A 359 9.26 -21.21 -13.94
CA VAL A 359 9.10 -21.58 -12.54
C VAL A 359 9.19 -23.09 -12.40
N LYS A 360 9.97 -23.57 -11.44
CA LYS A 360 10.08 -25.00 -11.14
C LYS A 360 8.82 -25.50 -10.46
N ILE A 361 8.33 -26.67 -10.86
CA ILE A 361 7.10 -27.27 -10.33
C ILE A 361 7.41 -28.58 -9.64
N PHE A 362 7.05 -28.67 -8.35
CA PHE A 362 7.17 -29.89 -7.57
C PHE A 362 5.82 -30.36 -7.04
N THR A 363 5.66 -31.66 -6.90
CA THR A 363 4.42 -32.30 -6.45
C THR A 363 4.70 -33.55 -5.63
N PHE A 364 3.72 -34.02 -4.87
CA PHE A 364 3.69 -35.36 -4.33
C PHE A 364 3.01 -36.33 -5.31
N ASP A 365 3.34 -37.62 -5.21
CA ASP A 365 2.80 -38.68 -6.06
C ASP A 365 1.27 -38.78 -6.02
N ASN A 366 0.66 -38.42 -4.88
CA ASN A 366 -0.80 -38.45 -4.65
C ASN A 366 -1.53 -37.12 -5.00
N THR A 367 -0.80 -36.04 -5.32
CA THR A 367 -1.43 -34.71 -5.59
C THR A 367 -1.28 -34.26 -7.04
N ARG A 368 -0.64 -35.03 -7.90
CA ARG A 368 -0.45 -34.68 -9.32
C ARG A 368 -1.76 -34.39 -10.03
N LYS A 369 -1.84 -33.24 -10.70
CA LYS A 369 -2.98 -32.85 -11.52
C LYS A 369 -2.80 -33.20 -13.00
N SER A 370 -1.55 -33.25 -13.47
CA SER A 370 -1.23 -33.65 -14.82
C SER A 370 -0.80 -35.11 -14.89
N SER A 371 -1.26 -35.83 -15.93
CA SER A 371 -0.74 -37.15 -16.29
C SER A 371 0.57 -37.09 -17.06
N ASP A 372 0.96 -35.90 -17.52
CA ASP A 372 2.25 -35.66 -18.17
C ASP A 372 3.27 -35.28 -17.10
N ASP A 373 4.10 -36.26 -16.72
CA ASP A 373 5.13 -36.08 -15.72
C ASP A 373 6.21 -35.07 -16.13
N SER A 374 6.32 -34.72 -17.42
CA SER A 374 7.29 -33.74 -17.90
C SER A 374 6.98 -32.31 -17.48
N ILE A 375 5.77 -32.07 -16.97
CA ILE A 375 5.39 -30.77 -16.41
C ILE A 375 6.04 -30.49 -15.05
N TYR A 376 6.46 -31.56 -14.34
CA TYR A 376 7.04 -31.46 -13.01
C TYR A 376 8.57 -31.59 -13.07
N ASP A 377 9.27 -30.73 -12.33
CA ASP A 377 10.72 -30.81 -12.11
C ASP A 377 11.09 -31.85 -11.07
N GLY A 378 10.11 -32.30 -10.27
CA GLY A 378 10.23 -33.40 -9.33
C GLY A 378 8.90 -33.87 -8.77
N ILE A 379 8.78 -35.20 -8.67
CA ILE A 379 7.65 -35.90 -8.08
C ILE A 379 8.18 -36.68 -6.87
N PHE A 380 7.64 -36.42 -5.68
CA PHE A 380 8.12 -37.00 -4.43
C PHE A 380 7.06 -37.93 -3.84
N SER A 381 7.53 -38.91 -3.08
CA SER A 381 6.59 -39.74 -2.30
C SER A 381 5.97 -38.92 -1.19
N VAL A 382 4.64 -39.01 -1.05
CA VAL A 382 3.90 -38.38 0.07
C VAL A 382 4.37 -38.94 1.42
N GLU A 383 4.87 -40.18 1.47
CA GLU A 383 5.39 -40.80 2.68
C GLU A 383 6.74 -40.21 3.14
N ASN A 384 7.43 -39.45 2.27
CA ASN A 384 8.76 -38.90 2.59
C ASN A 384 8.90 -37.42 2.16
N PRO A 385 8.21 -36.49 2.83
CA PRO A 385 8.25 -35.06 2.52
C PRO A 385 9.64 -34.43 2.72
N GLU A 386 10.52 -35.10 3.47
CA GLU A 386 11.89 -34.65 3.72
C GLU A 386 12.73 -34.59 2.42
N GLU A 387 12.45 -35.47 1.44
CA GLU A 387 13.15 -35.44 0.16
C GLU A 387 12.84 -34.17 -0.62
N MET A 388 11.58 -33.75 -0.68
CA MET A 388 11.19 -32.47 -1.28
C MET A 388 11.90 -31.30 -0.58
N ALA A 389 11.87 -31.26 0.74
CA ALA A 389 12.54 -30.22 1.53
C ALA A 389 14.06 -30.19 1.26
N LYS A 390 14.72 -31.33 1.12
CA LYS A 390 16.16 -31.42 0.76
C LYS A 390 16.45 -30.86 -0.62
N VAL A 391 15.60 -31.16 -1.60
CA VAL A 391 15.77 -30.65 -2.96
C VAL A 391 15.59 -29.14 -2.97
N LEU A 392 14.56 -28.60 -2.30
CA LEU A 392 14.34 -27.17 -2.19
C LEU A 392 15.53 -26.44 -1.56
N ARG A 393 16.14 -26.97 -0.50
CA ARG A 393 17.36 -26.39 0.10
C ARG A 393 18.52 -26.31 -0.87
N LYS A 394 18.68 -27.29 -1.77
CA LYS A 394 19.77 -27.35 -2.75
C LYS A 394 19.57 -26.48 -4.00
N LEU A 395 18.38 -25.90 -4.19
CA LEU A 395 18.13 -24.98 -5.31
C LEU A 395 18.88 -23.64 -5.14
N GLU A 396 19.70 -23.52 -4.12
CA GLU A 396 20.50 -22.33 -3.80
C GLU A 396 21.92 -22.35 -4.41
N GLU A 397 22.39 -23.55 -4.73
CA GLU A 397 23.71 -23.79 -5.32
C GLU A 397 23.62 -23.84 -6.88
#